data_12b813c9600dc0e54214bf82d5c64428
#
_entry.id   12b813c9600dc0e54214bf82d5c64428
#
_cell.length_a   1.000
_cell.length_b   1.000
_cell.length_c   1.000
_cell.angle_alpha   90.00
_cell.angle_beta   90.00
_cell.angle_gamma   90.00
#
_symmetry.space_group_name_H-M   'P 1'
#
loop_
_entity.id
_entity.type
_entity.pdbx_description
1 polymer ?
#
loop_
_entity_poly.entity_id
_entity_poly.type
_entity_poly.pdbx_seq_one_letter_code
_entity_poly.pdbx_strand_id
1 'polypeptide(L)'
;MIDRAAREEMRSALIGLLLGRLSPVEFELRVDSSSRDHAIWELLEAGIAPLYDDTSDSALEIAPEFRPHLERCIAFLGTDLEYTWPRVTGSLAAVFRSFFWLPWCSPTFERWPFPEDHDVQEIARLVSARRDR
;
A
#
# COMPACT_ATOMS: atom_id res chain seq x y z
N MET A 1 15.03 -7.29 4.28
CA MET A 1 14.68 -8.73 4.24
C MET A 1 13.26 -8.88 3.74
N ILE A 2 13.06 -9.69 2.74
CA ILE A 2 11.75 -9.88 2.12
C ILE A 2 11.04 -11.07 2.79
N ASP A 3 9.87 -10.82 3.35
CA ASP A 3 9.02 -11.84 3.97
C ASP A 3 7.86 -12.16 3.00
N ARG A 4 8.04 -13.20 2.20
CA ARG A 4 7.07 -13.58 1.18
C ARG A 4 5.70 -13.96 1.75
N ALA A 5 5.69 -14.62 2.89
CA ALA A 5 4.43 -15.04 3.52
C ALA A 5 3.65 -13.81 4.01
N ALA A 6 4.33 -12.87 4.69
CA ALA A 6 3.69 -11.66 5.17
C ALA A 6 3.22 -10.77 4.01
N ARG A 7 4.02 -10.65 2.94
CA ARG A 7 3.62 -9.91 1.74
C ARG A 7 2.38 -10.51 1.07
N GLU A 8 2.33 -11.81 0.93
CA GLU A 8 1.18 -12.48 0.30
C GLU A 8 -0.09 -12.33 1.14
N GLU A 9 0.02 -12.44 2.46
CA GLU A 9 -1.12 -12.24 3.36
C GLU A 9 -1.63 -10.80 3.27
N MET A 10 -0.73 -9.81 3.34
CA MET A 10 -1.09 -8.41 3.21
C MET A 10 -1.67 -8.11 1.83
N ARG A 11 -1.11 -8.69 0.78
CA ARG A 11 -1.61 -8.52 -0.58
C ARG A 11 -3.04 -9.03 -0.73
N SER A 12 -3.30 -10.23 -0.25
CA SER A 12 -4.63 -10.83 -0.27
C SER A 12 -5.63 -9.99 0.51
N ALA A 13 -5.23 -9.52 1.69
CA ALA A 13 -6.07 -8.65 2.52
C ALA A 13 -6.34 -7.31 1.84
N LEU A 14 -5.35 -6.73 1.18
CA LEU A 14 -5.49 -5.46 0.47
C LEU A 14 -6.42 -5.57 -0.74
N ILE A 15 -6.38 -6.69 -1.45
CA ILE A 15 -7.35 -7.00 -2.52
C ILE A 15 -8.76 -7.06 -1.93
N GLY A 16 -8.93 -7.71 -0.78
CA GLY A 16 -10.22 -7.78 -0.09
C GLY A 16 -10.73 -6.41 0.34
N LEU A 17 -9.84 -5.54 0.83
CA LEU A 17 -10.18 -4.16 1.18
C LEU A 17 -10.63 -3.37 -0.05
N LEU A 18 -9.87 -3.48 -1.16
CA LEU A 18 -10.18 -2.78 -2.41
C LEU A 18 -11.52 -3.21 -3.02
N LEU A 19 -11.88 -4.48 -2.87
CA LEU A 19 -13.14 -5.03 -3.38
C LEU A 19 -14.32 -4.87 -2.41
N GLY A 20 -14.09 -4.26 -1.25
CA GLY A 20 -15.14 -4.09 -0.24
C GLY A 20 -15.52 -5.36 0.51
N ARG A 21 -14.67 -6.39 0.47
CA ARG A 21 -14.89 -7.67 1.18
C ARG A 21 -14.40 -7.65 2.62
N LEU A 22 -13.47 -6.77 2.92
CA LEU A 22 -12.92 -6.57 4.27
C LEU A 22 -13.13 -5.14 4.71
N SER A 23 -13.47 -4.94 5.99
CA SER A 23 -13.43 -3.62 6.60
C SER A 23 -11.98 -3.21 6.90
N PRO A 24 -11.69 -1.92 7.16
CA PRO A 24 -10.36 -1.49 7.60
C PRO A 24 -9.86 -2.26 8.83
N VAL A 25 -10.72 -2.52 9.80
CA VAL A 25 -10.37 -3.30 11.00
C VAL A 25 -9.97 -4.72 10.63
N GLU A 26 -10.77 -5.39 9.80
CA GLU A 26 -10.46 -6.74 9.35
C GLU A 26 -9.17 -6.81 8.55
N PHE A 27 -8.92 -5.81 7.71
CA PHE A 27 -7.68 -5.69 6.95
C PHE A 27 -6.48 -5.60 7.89
N GLU A 28 -6.49 -4.69 8.86
CA GLU A 28 -5.38 -4.50 9.78
C GLU A 28 -5.09 -5.74 10.62
N LEU A 29 -6.11 -6.48 11.00
CA LEU A 29 -5.95 -7.74 11.75
C LEU A 29 -5.22 -8.82 10.96
N ARG A 30 -5.25 -8.74 9.63
CA ARG A 30 -4.57 -9.70 8.75
C ARG A 30 -3.15 -9.31 8.38
N VAL A 31 -2.75 -8.08 8.68
CA VAL A 31 -1.37 -7.61 8.41
C VAL A 31 -0.45 -8.12 9.52
N ASP A 32 0.63 -8.80 9.14
CA ASP A 32 1.62 -9.28 10.11
C ASP A 32 2.55 -8.14 10.54
N SER A 33 2.18 -7.48 11.62
CA SER A 33 2.96 -6.37 12.19
C SER A 33 4.28 -6.82 12.82
N SER A 34 4.48 -8.12 13.02
CA SER A 34 5.72 -8.68 13.56
C SER A 34 6.75 -8.98 12.48
N SER A 35 6.38 -8.87 11.21
CA SER A 35 7.29 -9.13 10.09
C SER A 35 8.49 -8.17 10.11
N ARG A 36 9.66 -8.70 9.78
CA ARG A 36 10.89 -7.91 9.63
C ARG A 36 11.01 -7.24 8.27
N ASP A 37 10.08 -7.50 7.37
CA ASP A 37 10.02 -6.85 6.07
C ASP A 37 9.51 -5.42 6.24
N HIS A 38 10.39 -4.44 6.06
CA HIS A 38 10.03 -3.03 6.23
C HIS A 38 8.90 -2.59 5.31
N ALA A 39 8.74 -3.23 4.15
CA ALA A 39 7.67 -2.90 3.23
C ALA A 39 6.29 -3.06 3.87
N ILE A 40 6.09 -4.08 4.68
CA ILE A 40 4.80 -4.34 5.33
C ILE A 40 4.36 -3.13 6.16
N TRP A 41 5.22 -2.66 7.05
CA TRP A 41 4.92 -1.54 7.93
C TRP A 41 4.80 -0.22 7.16
N GLU A 42 5.75 0.05 6.26
CA GLU A 42 5.78 1.30 5.52
C GLU A 42 4.58 1.45 4.57
N LEU A 43 4.17 0.37 3.90
CA LEU A 43 2.97 0.41 3.06
C LEU A 43 1.72 0.63 3.90
N LEU A 44 1.62 -0.02 5.06
CA LEU A 44 0.47 0.16 5.94
C LEU A 44 0.40 1.61 6.45
N GLU A 45 1.46 2.11 7.06
CA GLU A 45 1.46 3.41 7.73
C GLU A 45 1.44 4.60 6.78
N ALA A 46 2.25 4.55 5.73
CA ALA A 46 2.39 5.68 4.81
C ALA A 46 1.39 5.64 3.65
N GLY A 47 0.96 4.45 3.23
CA GLY A 47 0.21 4.31 2.01
C GLY A 47 -1.26 3.96 2.16
N ILE A 48 -1.61 3.17 3.15
CA ILE A 48 -2.94 2.56 3.24
C ILE A 48 -3.76 3.16 4.38
N ALA A 49 -3.20 3.18 5.57
CA ALA A 49 -3.92 3.68 6.76
C ALA A 49 -4.46 5.12 6.61
N PRO A 50 -3.75 6.05 5.95
CA PRO A 50 -4.29 7.40 5.75
C PRO A 50 -5.58 7.47 4.91
N LEU A 51 -5.93 6.41 4.20
CA LEU A 51 -7.11 6.39 3.33
C LEU A 51 -8.40 6.08 4.07
N TYR A 52 -8.32 5.65 5.32
CA TYR A 52 -9.49 5.26 6.09
C TYR A 52 -9.35 5.59 7.57
N ASP A 53 -10.50 5.54 8.26
CA ASP A 53 -10.56 5.55 9.71
C ASP A 53 -10.42 4.09 10.21
N ASP A 54 -9.39 3.80 10.99
CA ASP A 54 -9.10 2.47 11.52
C ASP A 54 -10.12 1.98 12.56
N THR A 55 -11.01 2.86 13.02
CA THR A 55 -12.11 2.49 13.91
C THR A 55 -13.36 2.00 13.17
N SER A 56 -13.39 2.14 11.85
CA SER A 56 -14.54 1.73 11.04
C SER A 56 -14.61 0.21 10.87
N ASP A 57 -15.76 -0.36 11.19
CA ASP A 57 -16.05 -1.79 11.04
C ASP A 57 -16.87 -2.09 9.78
N SER A 58 -17.21 -1.06 9.01
CA SER A 58 -17.96 -1.18 7.77
C SER A 58 -17.03 -1.20 6.55
N ALA A 59 -17.50 -1.78 5.45
CA ALA A 59 -16.76 -1.80 4.21
C ALA A 59 -16.41 -0.37 3.75
N LEU A 60 -15.17 -0.19 3.31
CA LEU A 60 -14.67 1.10 2.85
C LEU A 60 -14.97 1.27 1.36
N GLU A 61 -15.54 2.41 1.01
CA GLU A 61 -15.64 2.83 -0.39
C GLU A 61 -14.41 3.66 -0.74
N ILE A 62 -13.55 3.11 -1.59
CA ILE A 62 -12.31 3.77 -1.98
C ILE A 62 -12.59 4.72 -3.14
N ALA A 63 -12.24 5.99 -2.95
CA ALA A 63 -12.37 7.01 -3.99
C ALA A 63 -11.57 6.60 -5.25
N PRO A 64 -12.14 6.78 -6.45
CA PRO A 64 -11.47 6.34 -7.69
C PRO A 64 -10.06 6.87 -7.88
N GLU A 65 -9.76 8.07 -7.40
CA GLU A 65 -8.43 8.68 -7.50
C GLU A 65 -7.36 7.94 -6.72
N PHE A 66 -7.73 7.19 -5.68
CA PHE A 66 -6.78 6.41 -4.86
C PHE A 66 -6.60 4.98 -5.33
N ARG A 67 -7.45 4.53 -6.24
CA ARG A 67 -7.39 3.15 -6.75
C ARG A 67 -6.06 2.81 -7.43
N PRO A 68 -5.49 3.66 -8.31
CA PRO A 68 -4.19 3.36 -8.91
C PRO A 68 -3.07 3.19 -7.89
N HIS A 69 -3.10 3.95 -6.81
CA HIS A 69 -2.14 3.84 -5.72
C HIS A 69 -2.22 2.48 -5.03
N LEU A 70 -3.42 2.05 -4.67
CA LEU A 70 -3.62 0.74 -4.03
C LEU A 70 -3.24 -0.41 -4.96
N GLU A 71 -3.53 -0.28 -6.26
CA GLU A 71 -3.13 -1.27 -7.26
C GLU A 71 -1.61 -1.40 -7.36
N ARG A 72 -0.87 -0.28 -7.24
CA ARG A 72 0.60 -0.32 -7.20
C ARG A 72 1.10 -1.02 -5.94
N CYS A 73 0.49 -0.77 -4.79
CA CYS A 73 0.83 -1.48 -3.55
C CYS A 73 0.62 -2.99 -3.70
N ILE A 74 -0.51 -3.40 -4.26
CA ILE A 74 -0.81 -4.82 -4.52
C ILE A 74 0.24 -5.43 -5.45
N ALA A 75 0.59 -4.75 -6.52
CA ALA A 75 1.59 -5.22 -7.47
C ALA A 75 2.98 -5.33 -6.81
N PHE A 76 3.38 -4.33 -6.04
CA PHE A 76 4.66 -4.33 -5.33
C PHE A 76 4.78 -5.51 -4.36
N LEU A 77 3.72 -5.78 -3.59
CA LEU A 77 3.71 -6.89 -2.63
C LEU A 77 3.88 -8.26 -3.31
N GLY A 78 3.56 -8.35 -4.59
CA GLY A 78 3.78 -9.56 -5.38
C GLY A 78 5.19 -9.69 -5.96
N THR A 79 6.08 -8.74 -5.70
CA THR A 79 7.46 -8.75 -6.20
C THR A 79 8.45 -9.11 -5.09
N ASP A 80 9.70 -9.40 -5.48
CA ASP A 80 10.82 -9.59 -4.55
C ASP A 80 11.67 -8.32 -4.43
N LEU A 81 11.10 -7.15 -4.75
CA LEU A 81 11.78 -5.88 -4.64
C LEU A 81 11.85 -5.42 -3.18
N GLU A 82 13.02 -4.90 -2.78
CA GLU A 82 13.18 -4.28 -1.48
C GLU A 82 12.52 -2.89 -1.48
N TYR A 83 11.96 -2.52 -0.34
CA TYR A 83 11.44 -1.17 -0.14
C TYR A 83 12.61 -0.22 0.15
N THR A 84 12.81 0.77 -0.72
CA THR A 84 13.99 1.66 -0.67
C THR A 84 13.64 3.11 -0.33
N TRP A 85 12.37 3.44 -0.19
CA TRP A 85 11.95 4.79 0.17
C TRP A 85 12.31 5.12 1.62
N PRO A 86 12.58 6.41 1.93
CA PRO A 86 12.83 6.83 3.32
C PRO A 86 11.67 6.46 4.24
N ARG A 87 11.98 6.11 5.47
CA ARG A 87 10.95 5.83 6.47
C ARG A 87 10.17 7.09 6.79
N VAL A 88 8.85 6.96 6.76
CA VAL A 88 7.92 8.01 7.16
C VAL A 88 7.31 7.63 8.50
N THR A 89 8.12 7.68 9.57
CA THR A 89 7.71 7.31 10.92
C THR A 89 7.82 8.49 11.89
N GLY A 90 7.09 8.45 13.00
CA GLY A 90 7.12 9.48 14.02
C GLY A 90 6.42 10.78 13.60
N SER A 91 7.03 11.93 13.94
CA SER A 91 6.45 13.26 13.66
C SER A 91 6.25 13.52 12.17
N LEU A 92 7.10 12.96 11.32
CA LEU A 92 6.94 13.08 9.87
C LEU A 92 5.69 12.36 9.38
N ALA A 93 5.37 11.20 9.94
CA ALA A 93 4.14 10.49 9.61
C ALA A 93 2.90 11.33 9.94
N ALA A 94 2.91 12.04 11.07
CA ALA A 94 1.81 12.93 11.44
C ALA A 94 1.67 14.09 10.45
N VAL A 95 2.78 14.68 10.01
CA VAL A 95 2.78 15.75 9.00
C VAL A 95 2.23 15.22 7.68
N PHE A 96 2.66 14.05 7.24
CA PHE A 96 2.16 13.42 6.02
C PHE A 96 0.68 13.09 6.10
N ARG A 97 0.19 12.66 7.26
CA ARG A 97 -1.25 12.42 7.47
C ARG A 97 -2.07 13.70 7.35
N SER A 98 -1.54 14.84 7.81
CA SER A 98 -2.21 16.14 7.69
C SER A 98 -2.27 16.63 6.24
N PHE A 99 -1.33 16.24 5.41
CA PHE A 99 -1.24 16.59 4.00
C PHE A 99 -1.27 15.35 3.11
N PHE A 100 -2.01 14.31 3.49
CA PHE A 100 -1.99 12.99 2.84
C PHE A 100 -2.34 13.04 1.34
N TRP A 101 -3.11 14.02 0.93
CA TRP A 101 -3.47 14.18 -0.48
C TRP A 101 -2.33 14.75 -1.34
N LEU A 102 -1.40 15.51 -0.74
CA LEU A 102 -0.25 16.09 -1.45
C LEU A 102 0.70 15.03 -2.01
N PRO A 103 1.11 14.00 -1.22
CA PRO A 103 1.93 12.92 -1.75
C PRO A 103 1.32 12.23 -2.98
N TRP A 104 0.01 12.09 -3.01
CA TRP A 104 -0.69 11.43 -4.12
C TRP A 104 -0.65 12.24 -5.41
N CYS A 105 -0.58 13.55 -5.30
CA CYS A 105 -0.49 14.48 -6.41
C CYS A 105 0.96 14.76 -6.84
N SER A 106 1.96 14.35 -6.06
CA SER A 106 3.37 14.55 -6.38
C SER A 106 3.84 13.55 -7.43
N PRO A 107 4.56 13.99 -8.49
CA PRO A 107 5.15 13.07 -9.46
C PRO A 107 6.07 12.02 -8.83
N THR A 108 6.72 12.36 -7.71
CA THR A 108 7.59 11.44 -6.97
C THR A 108 6.84 10.20 -6.48
N PHE A 109 5.55 10.33 -6.17
CA PHE A 109 4.74 9.25 -5.64
C PHE A 109 4.03 8.41 -6.71
N GLU A 110 4.19 8.73 -7.99
CA GLU A 110 3.63 7.90 -9.08
C GLU A 110 4.23 6.50 -9.13
N ARG A 111 5.46 6.35 -8.64
CA ARG A 111 6.17 5.07 -8.57
C ARG A 111 6.07 4.37 -7.22
N TRP A 112 5.75 5.13 -6.17
CA TRP A 112 5.67 4.54 -4.84
C TRP A 112 4.66 3.37 -4.81
N PRO A 113 4.94 2.22 -4.20
CA PRO A 113 6.14 1.91 -3.37
C PRO A 113 7.32 1.31 -4.16
N PHE A 114 7.27 1.31 -5.49
CA PHE A 114 8.40 0.85 -6.31
C PHE A 114 9.59 1.80 -6.17
N PRO A 115 10.84 1.29 -6.35
CA PRO A 115 12.02 2.16 -6.32
C PRO A 115 11.90 3.35 -7.27
N GLU A 116 12.44 4.50 -6.88
CA GLU A 116 12.35 5.74 -7.68
C GLU A 116 12.92 5.62 -9.08
N ASP A 117 13.92 4.76 -9.26
CA ASP A 117 14.57 4.49 -10.54
C ASP A 117 13.89 3.38 -11.35
N HIS A 118 12.81 2.79 -10.83
CA HIS A 118 12.11 1.71 -11.51
C HIS A 118 11.34 2.22 -12.73
N ASP A 119 11.31 1.41 -13.80
CA ASP A 119 10.64 1.78 -15.05
C ASP A 119 9.13 1.86 -14.86
N VAL A 120 8.55 3.02 -15.16
CA VAL A 120 7.11 3.27 -15.09
C VAL A 120 6.32 2.30 -15.96
N GLN A 121 6.85 1.95 -17.14
CA GLN A 121 6.18 1.00 -18.04
C GLN A 121 6.16 -0.41 -17.47
N GLU A 122 7.21 -0.81 -16.79
CA GLU A 122 7.25 -2.10 -16.11
C GLU A 122 6.28 -2.15 -14.95
N ILE A 123 6.19 -1.08 -14.15
CA ILE A 123 5.18 -0.95 -13.10
C ILE A 123 3.78 -1.09 -13.70
N ALA A 124 3.49 -0.41 -14.78
CA ALA A 124 2.21 -0.49 -15.46
C ALA A 124 1.87 -1.90 -15.93
N ARG A 125 2.87 -2.65 -16.44
CA ARG A 125 2.69 -4.06 -16.81
C ARG A 125 2.36 -4.93 -15.61
N LEU A 126 3.06 -4.74 -14.50
CA LEU A 126 2.83 -5.51 -13.27
C LEU A 126 1.43 -5.25 -12.71
N VAL A 127 0.98 -4.01 -12.75
CA VAL A 127 -0.37 -3.63 -12.33
C VAL A 127 -1.41 -4.25 -13.26
N SER A 128 -1.22 -4.15 -14.57
CA SER A 128 -2.17 -4.68 -15.57
C SER A 128 -2.28 -6.20 -15.53
N ALA A 129 -1.16 -6.90 -15.38
CA ALA A 129 -1.13 -8.36 -15.33
C ALA A 129 -1.98 -8.92 -14.18
N ARG A 130 -2.27 -8.11 -13.17
CA ARG A 130 -3.09 -8.50 -12.03
C ARG A 130 -4.58 -8.24 -12.20
N ARG A 131 -4.94 -7.26 -13.02
CA ARG A 131 -6.35 -7.01 -13.32
C ARG A 131 -7.00 -8.17 -14.05
N ASP A 132 -6.18 -8.93 -14.78
CA ASP A 132 -6.64 -10.06 -15.60
C ASP A 132 -6.69 -11.39 -14.81
N ARG A 133 -6.37 -11.35 -13.53
CA ARG A 133 -6.45 -12.48 -12.62
C ARG A 133 -7.50 -12.22 -11.53
#